data_5f3b6b0da81a0843b52f8239c6f51721
#
_entry.id   5f3b6b0da81a0843b52f8239c6f51721
#
_cell.length_a   1.000
_cell.length_b   1.000
_cell.length_c   1.000
_cell.angle_alpha   90.00
_cell.angle_beta   90.00
_cell.angle_gamma   90.00
#
_symmetry.space_group_name_H-M   'P 1'
#
loop_
_entity.id
_entity.type
_entity.pdbx_description
1 polymer ?
#
loop_
_entity_poly.entity_id
_entity_poly.type
_entity_poly.pdbx_seq_one_letter_code
_entity_poly.pdbx_strand_id
1 'polypeptide(L)'
;MINKELESTLARLLAIGVPAVSLFILTDSVSDPVNLTKFLILGAVGAGTLAVVITKAANDIWKNHKAWCILIALFVTFSVISSVKSASPFVQNLYGVYGRNTGLLTYIFLAAIAMGASSLRSRSSLDRLFLGLIATGVVNVAYCAWVIAFGDFISWYNPYKNILGLFGNPNFIGAFLGIWISSTIGYMLTRRLPLYQWLTLVVIMLIALFEVYKSHAVQGVVVTAAGLVVVAFYLIRNYTKGIWATATYTLAVSILGALSILGALQKGPLASIIYKESVSLRGVYWKAGIKTGSDNPFFGAGMDAYGDWYRQSRSEYGATVLPGPSTVTNSAHNVVLDIFSYGGYPLLISYLGILILGAATIISNLKRTRSYDPLFVGLSVAWVGYQLQSIISINQIGLAVWGWVLTGALISYERILKKGELPTLESKSKAGGTKSKQPQTNVFSAPLIAGVGVVVGLIIATPPISSDMSWTSAVKSRSAASVENALVSSYLNPSSSERYLIAVRTFESSKLFNLAHKYALVGVRFNPENFGAWLELYSISSSTEAEKEEALRNMRRLDPFNAEIPAK
;
A
#
# COMPACT_ATOMS: atom_id res chain seq x y z
N MET A 1 8.54 -33.12 -1.44
CA MET A 1 9.24 -32.25 -2.41
C MET A 1 8.21 -31.34 -3.06
N ILE A 2 8.33 -30.03 -2.99
CA ILE A 2 7.50 -29.13 -3.81
C ILE A 2 7.92 -29.36 -5.26
N ASN A 3 6.92 -29.51 -6.11
CA ASN A 3 7.10 -29.69 -7.52
C ASN A 3 7.86 -28.47 -8.08
N LYS A 4 8.90 -28.70 -8.91
CA LYS A 4 9.64 -27.62 -9.60
C LYS A 4 8.72 -26.69 -10.39
N GLU A 5 7.62 -27.23 -10.87
CA GLU A 5 6.57 -26.49 -11.57
C GLU A 5 5.90 -25.45 -10.68
N LEU A 6 5.52 -25.83 -9.45
CA LEU A 6 4.93 -24.92 -8.45
C LEU A 6 5.87 -23.75 -8.13
N GLU A 7 7.13 -24.07 -7.80
CA GLU A 7 8.17 -23.08 -7.52
C GLU A 7 8.34 -22.10 -8.68
N SER A 8 8.47 -22.65 -9.92
CA SER A 8 8.64 -21.84 -11.12
C SER A 8 7.43 -20.95 -11.41
N THR A 9 6.22 -21.46 -11.21
CA THR A 9 4.97 -20.71 -11.44
C THR A 9 4.85 -19.54 -10.46
N LEU A 10 5.01 -19.79 -9.16
CA LEU A 10 4.96 -18.73 -8.14
C LEU A 10 6.08 -17.70 -8.35
N ALA A 11 7.32 -18.16 -8.61
CA ALA A 11 8.43 -17.25 -8.82
C ALA A 11 8.22 -16.33 -10.03
N ARG A 12 7.68 -16.84 -11.13
CA ARG A 12 7.37 -16.01 -12.32
C ARG A 12 6.20 -15.06 -12.06
N LEU A 13 5.12 -15.57 -11.46
CA LEU A 13 3.93 -14.77 -11.15
C LEU A 13 4.28 -13.60 -10.25
N LEU A 14 5.11 -13.82 -9.22
CA LEU A 14 5.52 -12.76 -8.30
C LEU A 14 6.58 -11.83 -8.90
N ALA A 15 7.61 -12.38 -9.57
CA ALA A 15 8.71 -11.58 -10.12
C ALA A 15 8.27 -10.68 -11.30
N ILE A 16 7.17 -10.99 -11.96
CA ILE A 16 6.59 -10.18 -13.04
C ILE A 16 5.38 -9.39 -12.53
N GLY A 17 4.48 -10.06 -11.79
CA GLY A 17 3.22 -9.48 -11.36
C GLY A 17 3.39 -8.36 -10.33
N VAL A 18 4.30 -8.48 -9.36
CA VAL A 18 4.54 -7.43 -8.37
C VAL A 18 5.08 -6.14 -8.99
N PRO A 19 6.10 -6.19 -9.88
CA PRO A 19 6.48 -5.04 -10.72
C PRO A 19 5.30 -4.47 -11.51
N ALA A 20 4.50 -5.31 -12.15
CA ALA A 20 3.35 -4.87 -12.93
C ALA A 20 2.36 -4.06 -12.08
N VAL A 21 2.04 -4.48 -10.84
CA VAL A 21 1.21 -3.70 -9.90
C VAL A 21 1.79 -2.30 -9.66
N SER A 22 3.10 -2.16 -9.60
CA SER A 22 3.75 -0.86 -9.34
C SER A 22 3.82 0.03 -10.58
N LEU A 23 3.97 -0.55 -11.76
CA LEU A 23 4.33 0.16 -13.00
C LEU A 23 3.13 0.55 -13.86
N PHE A 24 2.07 -0.27 -13.89
CA PHE A 24 0.98 -0.03 -14.82
C PHE A 24 0.08 1.13 -14.39
N ILE A 25 -0.28 1.93 -15.36
CA ILE A 25 -1.23 3.06 -15.30
C ILE A 25 -2.09 3.03 -16.55
N LEU A 26 -3.28 3.62 -16.48
CA LEU A 26 -4.17 3.80 -17.62
C LEU A 26 -4.61 5.27 -17.66
N THR A 27 -4.45 5.92 -18.82
CA THR A 27 -4.83 7.31 -19.03
C THR A 27 -6.02 7.43 -19.98
N ASP A 28 -6.57 8.62 -20.12
CA ASP A 28 -7.59 9.04 -21.07
C ASP A 28 -8.99 8.40 -20.91
N SER A 29 -9.04 7.14 -20.47
CA SER A 29 -10.29 6.39 -20.33
C SER A 29 -10.87 6.42 -18.93
N VAL A 30 -10.07 6.83 -17.93
CA VAL A 30 -10.41 6.83 -16.50
C VAL A 30 -10.08 8.18 -15.88
N SER A 31 -10.73 8.50 -14.76
CA SER A 31 -10.42 9.70 -13.97
C SER A 31 -9.28 9.46 -12.97
N ASP A 32 -9.13 8.22 -12.45
CA ASP A 32 -7.96 7.81 -11.66
C ASP A 32 -7.04 6.90 -12.48
N PRO A 33 -5.96 7.43 -13.07
CA PRO A 33 -5.07 6.66 -13.93
C PRO A 33 -4.19 5.66 -13.16
N VAL A 34 -4.08 5.79 -11.84
CA VAL A 34 -3.07 5.09 -11.04
C VAL A 34 -3.68 3.94 -10.23
N ASN A 35 -4.59 4.26 -9.30
CA ASN A 35 -4.98 3.26 -8.29
C ASN A 35 -5.92 2.20 -8.86
N LEU A 36 -6.82 2.55 -9.77
CA LEU A 36 -7.73 1.60 -10.41
C LEU A 36 -6.98 0.53 -11.20
N THR A 37 -5.99 0.94 -11.98
CA THR A 37 -5.17 0.00 -12.77
C THR A 37 -4.32 -0.89 -11.88
N LYS A 38 -3.71 -0.31 -10.83
CA LYS A 38 -2.94 -1.08 -9.85
C LYS A 38 -3.81 -2.07 -9.10
N PHE A 39 -5.03 -1.70 -8.74
CA PHE A 39 -6.01 -2.58 -8.11
C PHE A 39 -6.40 -3.75 -9.02
N LEU A 40 -6.65 -3.48 -10.31
CA LEU A 40 -6.99 -4.52 -11.29
C LEU A 40 -5.86 -5.56 -11.42
N ILE A 41 -4.62 -5.10 -11.56
CA ILE A 41 -3.45 -5.99 -11.68
C ILE A 41 -3.17 -6.71 -10.38
N LEU A 42 -3.33 -6.02 -9.23
CA LEU A 42 -3.22 -6.65 -7.91
C LEU A 42 -4.22 -7.79 -7.75
N GLY A 43 -5.47 -7.59 -8.22
CA GLY A 43 -6.50 -8.63 -8.22
C GLY A 43 -6.08 -9.86 -9.02
N ALA A 44 -5.58 -9.64 -10.24
CA ALA A 44 -5.08 -10.71 -11.10
C ALA A 44 -3.94 -11.50 -10.44
N VAL A 45 -2.91 -10.80 -9.98
CA VAL A 45 -1.71 -11.42 -9.36
C VAL A 45 -2.06 -12.07 -8.02
N GLY A 46 -2.84 -11.39 -7.19
CA GLY A 46 -3.25 -11.87 -5.88
C GLY A 46 -4.11 -13.12 -5.94
N ALA A 47 -5.14 -13.13 -6.79
CA ALA A 47 -6.03 -14.29 -6.94
C ALA A 47 -5.31 -15.45 -7.63
N GLY A 48 -4.47 -15.19 -8.64
CA GLY A 48 -3.63 -16.20 -9.25
C GLY A 48 -2.69 -16.86 -8.24
N THR A 49 -2.07 -16.04 -7.39
CA THR A 49 -1.21 -16.53 -6.29
C THR A 49 -2.01 -17.33 -5.27
N LEU A 50 -3.18 -16.83 -4.86
CA LEU A 50 -4.06 -17.49 -3.87
C LEU A 50 -4.50 -18.87 -4.36
N ALA A 51 -4.93 -18.97 -5.62
CA ALA A 51 -5.35 -20.24 -6.22
C ALA A 51 -4.25 -21.31 -6.14
N VAL A 52 -3.00 -20.93 -6.48
CA VAL A 52 -1.84 -21.82 -6.40
C VAL A 52 -1.48 -22.16 -4.96
N VAL A 53 -1.50 -21.18 -4.04
CA VAL A 53 -1.19 -21.40 -2.63
C VAL A 53 -2.17 -22.37 -1.99
N ILE A 54 -3.47 -22.16 -2.16
CA ILE A 54 -4.51 -23.02 -1.54
C ILE A 54 -4.41 -24.45 -2.06
N THR A 55 -4.26 -24.62 -3.36
CA THR A 55 -4.31 -25.94 -4.00
C THR A 55 -3.04 -26.75 -3.88
N LYS A 56 -1.87 -26.10 -3.82
CA LYS A 56 -0.57 -26.76 -3.95
C LYS A 56 0.41 -26.52 -2.79
N ALA A 57 0.28 -25.42 -2.05
CA ALA A 57 1.28 -25.00 -1.07
C ALA A 57 0.77 -24.96 0.38
N ALA A 58 -0.53 -24.90 0.61
CA ALA A 58 -1.14 -24.67 1.93
C ALA A 58 -0.64 -25.63 3.03
N ASN A 59 -0.64 -26.94 2.78
CA ASN A 59 -0.17 -27.93 3.75
C ASN A 59 1.29 -27.76 4.15
N ASP A 60 2.12 -27.35 3.20
CA ASP A 60 3.53 -27.17 3.46
C ASP A 60 3.82 -25.88 4.23
N ILE A 61 3.16 -24.77 3.89
CA ILE A 61 3.27 -23.52 4.63
C ILE A 61 2.75 -23.73 6.06
N TRP A 62 1.61 -24.39 6.22
CA TRP A 62 1.06 -24.70 7.52
C TRP A 62 2.03 -25.51 8.40
N LYS A 63 2.66 -26.55 7.84
CA LYS A 63 3.63 -27.38 8.58
C LYS A 63 4.87 -26.60 9.01
N ASN A 64 5.34 -25.66 8.19
CA ASN A 64 6.61 -24.96 8.44
C ASN A 64 6.44 -23.59 9.11
N HIS A 65 5.27 -22.92 8.96
CA HIS A 65 5.04 -21.54 9.39
C HIS A 65 3.63 -21.33 9.96
N LYS A 66 3.23 -22.13 10.97
CA LYS A 66 1.89 -22.06 11.58
C LYS A 66 1.50 -20.67 12.05
N ALA A 67 2.41 -19.97 12.77
CA ALA A 67 2.15 -18.63 13.28
C ALA A 67 1.85 -17.65 12.15
N TRP A 68 2.59 -17.75 11.04
CA TRP A 68 2.35 -16.94 9.83
C TRP A 68 0.97 -17.17 9.24
N CYS A 69 0.58 -18.44 9.06
CA CYS A 69 -0.75 -18.81 8.56
C CYS A 69 -1.87 -18.31 9.47
N ILE A 70 -1.70 -18.44 10.79
CA ILE A 70 -2.70 -17.98 11.77
C ILE A 70 -2.84 -16.46 11.72
N LEU A 71 -1.73 -15.72 11.71
CA LEU A 71 -1.75 -14.25 11.66
C LEU A 71 -2.41 -13.72 10.38
N ILE A 72 -2.09 -14.30 9.23
CA ILE A 72 -2.75 -13.96 7.96
C ILE A 72 -4.24 -14.30 7.99
N ALA A 73 -4.61 -15.48 8.50
CA ALA A 73 -6.01 -15.86 8.63
C ALA A 73 -6.78 -14.93 9.57
N LEU A 74 -6.23 -14.58 10.73
CA LEU A 74 -6.82 -13.63 11.66
C LEU A 74 -6.97 -12.24 11.04
N PHE A 75 -5.93 -11.75 10.36
CA PHE A 75 -5.97 -10.45 9.68
C PHE A 75 -7.09 -10.41 8.63
N VAL A 76 -7.19 -11.42 7.77
CA VAL A 76 -8.25 -11.50 6.75
C VAL A 76 -9.63 -11.63 7.40
N THR A 77 -9.77 -12.49 8.43
CA THR A 77 -11.04 -12.69 9.13
C THR A 77 -11.53 -11.39 9.78
N PHE A 78 -10.66 -10.68 10.50
CA PHE A 78 -11.04 -9.40 11.12
C PHE A 78 -11.30 -8.30 10.10
N SER A 79 -10.60 -8.30 8.95
CA SER A 79 -10.92 -7.38 7.85
C SER A 79 -12.32 -7.63 7.27
N VAL A 80 -12.71 -8.90 7.11
CA VAL A 80 -14.07 -9.28 6.67
C VAL A 80 -15.12 -8.86 7.71
N ILE A 81 -14.90 -9.19 8.98
CA ILE A 81 -15.82 -8.82 10.07
C ILE A 81 -16.00 -7.30 10.13
N SER A 82 -14.91 -6.55 10.09
CA SER A 82 -14.93 -5.09 10.05
C SER A 82 -15.76 -4.55 8.88
N SER A 83 -15.55 -5.07 7.67
CA SER A 83 -16.29 -4.65 6.47
C SER A 83 -17.79 -4.92 6.55
N VAL A 84 -18.18 -6.03 7.16
CA VAL A 84 -19.60 -6.43 7.32
C VAL A 84 -20.29 -5.63 8.43
N LYS A 85 -19.53 -5.24 9.48
CA LYS A 85 -20.06 -4.51 10.65
C LYS A 85 -19.98 -2.99 10.51
N SER A 86 -19.34 -2.50 9.47
CA SER A 86 -19.19 -1.07 9.19
C SER A 86 -20.52 -0.37 8.96
N ALA A 87 -20.63 0.87 9.44
CA ALA A 87 -21.72 1.78 9.08
C ALA A 87 -21.54 2.43 7.70
N SER A 88 -20.31 2.46 7.17
CA SER A 88 -20.03 2.89 5.79
C SER A 88 -20.47 1.81 4.79
N PRO A 89 -20.80 2.17 3.54
CA PRO A 89 -21.30 1.24 2.54
C PRO A 89 -20.39 0.02 2.33
N PHE A 90 -20.97 -1.19 2.27
CA PHE A 90 -20.19 -2.41 2.07
C PHE A 90 -19.35 -2.38 0.79
N VAL A 91 -19.87 -1.79 -0.30
CA VAL A 91 -19.15 -1.67 -1.57
C VAL A 91 -17.90 -0.79 -1.44
N GLN A 92 -17.96 0.27 -0.61
CA GLN A 92 -16.80 1.08 -0.25
C GLN A 92 -15.80 0.29 0.58
N ASN A 93 -16.25 -0.46 1.58
CA ASN A 93 -15.38 -1.34 2.36
C ASN A 93 -14.72 -2.42 1.50
N LEU A 94 -15.43 -2.93 0.48
CA LEU A 94 -14.95 -4.00 -0.39
C LEU A 94 -13.84 -3.51 -1.33
N TYR A 95 -14.09 -2.43 -2.07
CA TYR A 95 -13.18 -1.91 -3.11
C TYR A 95 -12.27 -0.77 -2.61
N GLY A 96 -12.61 -0.15 -1.49
CA GLY A 96 -11.97 1.06 -0.99
C GLY A 96 -12.59 2.34 -1.54
N VAL A 97 -12.20 3.47 -0.94
CA VAL A 97 -12.61 4.81 -1.38
C VAL A 97 -11.99 5.10 -2.74
N TYR A 98 -12.75 5.79 -3.59
CA TYR A 98 -12.28 6.26 -4.89
C TYR A 98 -10.95 7.03 -4.78
N GLY A 99 -10.04 6.76 -5.69
CA GLY A 99 -8.69 7.35 -5.69
C GLY A 99 -7.69 6.69 -4.73
N ARG A 100 -8.09 5.62 -4.00
CA ARG A 100 -7.21 4.82 -3.15
C ARG A 100 -7.31 3.34 -3.40
N ASN A 101 -8.53 2.81 -3.41
CA ASN A 101 -8.85 1.41 -3.62
C ASN A 101 -8.13 0.48 -2.61
N THR A 102 -8.03 0.91 -1.33
CA THR A 102 -7.39 0.16 -0.24
C THR A 102 -8.38 -0.56 0.67
N GLY A 103 -9.48 -1.04 0.08
CA GLY A 103 -10.51 -1.82 0.77
C GLY A 103 -10.11 -3.28 1.05
N LEU A 104 -11.09 -4.06 1.47
CA LEU A 104 -10.96 -5.48 1.87
C LEU A 104 -10.24 -6.33 0.81
N LEU A 105 -10.64 -6.22 -0.47
CA LEU A 105 -10.05 -7.01 -1.55
C LEU A 105 -8.56 -6.73 -1.73
N THR A 106 -8.15 -5.48 -1.61
CA THR A 106 -6.72 -5.10 -1.68
C THR A 106 -5.92 -5.86 -0.63
N TYR A 107 -6.37 -5.88 0.62
CA TYR A 107 -5.66 -6.58 1.69
C TYR A 107 -5.70 -8.11 1.55
N ILE A 108 -6.79 -8.69 1.05
CA ILE A 108 -6.85 -10.13 0.71
C ILE A 108 -5.81 -10.47 -0.36
N PHE A 109 -5.71 -9.69 -1.43
CA PHE A 109 -4.75 -9.93 -2.50
C PHE A 109 -3.29 -9.71 -2.05
N LEU A 110 -3.04 -8.70 -1.23
CA LEU A 110 -1.73 -8.46 -0.61
C LEU A 110 -1.32 -9.64 0.30
N ALA A 111 -2.24 -10.13 1.13
CA ALA A 111 -2.02 -11.29 1.98
C ALA A 111 -1.73 -12.56 1.15
N ALA A 112 -2.45 -12.75 0.04
CA ALA A 112 -2.22 -13.86 -0.89
C ALA A 112 -0.82 -13.80 -1.53
N ILE A 113 -0.37 -12.62 -1.96
CA ILE A 113 0.97 -12.39 -2.51
C ILE A 113 2.05 -12.69 -1.46
N ALA A 114 1.86 -12.24 -0.22
CA ALA A 114 2.78 -12.52 0.88
C ALA A 114 2.85 -14.04 1.19
N MET A 115 1.72 -14.73 1.17
CA MET A 115 1.66 -16.19 1.32
C MET A 115 2.38 -16.91 0.16
N GLY A 116 2.20 -16.43 -1.07
CA GLY A 116 2.92 -16.93 -2.24
C GLY A 116 4.43 -16.77 -2.12
N ALA A 117 4.89 -15.59 -1.70
CA ALA A 117 6.31 -15.32 -1.49
C ALA A 117 6.91 -16.20 -0.38
N SER A 118 6.18 -16.43 0.73
CA SER A 118 6.61 -17.32 1.81
C SER A 118 6.68 -18.79 1.38
N SER A 119 6.05 -19.15 0.26
CA SER A 119 6.07 -20.50 -0.31
C SER A 119 7.31 -20.79 -1.15
N LEU A 120 8.06 -19.78 -1.58
CA LEU A 120 9.29 -19.93 -2.37
C LEU A 120 10.35 -20.69 -1.57
N ARG A 121 11.17 -21.52 -2.24
CA ARG A 121 12.10 -22.43 -1.58
C ARG A 121 13.50 -22.41 -2.14
N SER A 122 13.72 -21.67 -3.20
CA SER A 122 15.03 -21.54 -3.80
C SER A 122 15.53 -20.10 -3.70
N ARG A 123 16.82 -19.97 -3.46
CA ARG A 123 17.49 -18.68 -3.50
C ARG A 123 17.28 -17.99 -4.86
N SER A 124 17.31 -18.74 -5.94
CA SER A 124 17.12 -18.20 -7.29
C SER A 124 15.74 -17.60 -7.51
N SER A 125 14.69 -18.13 -6.85
CA SER A 125 13.34 -17.55 -6.90
C SER A 125 13.27 -16.23 -6.15
N LEU A 126 13.92 -16.13 -5.00
CA LEU A 126 14.04 -14.87 -4.24
C LEU A 126 14.90 -13.84 -4.97
N ASP A 127 16.02 -14.27 -5.60
CA ASP A 127 16.82 -13.39 -6.45
C ASP A 127 16.00 -12.82 -7.62
N ARG A 128 15.18 -13.62 -8.28
CA ARG A 128 14.29 -13.16 -9.36
C ARG A 128 13.28 -12.13 -8.86
N LEU A 129 12.70 -12.37 -7.69
CA LEU A 129 11.78 -11.41 -7.08
C LEU A 129 12.48 -10.08 -6.80
N PHE A 130 13.70 -10.12 -6.25
CA PHE A 130 14.48 -8.92 -5.97
C PHE A 130 14.91 -8.19 -7.25
N LEU A 131 15.27 -8.94 -8.29
CA LEU A 131 15.52 -8.37 -9.64
C LEU A 131 14.28 -7.69 -10.21
N GLY A 132 13.08 -8.18 -9.89
CA GLY A 132 11.82 -7.48 -10.19
C GLY A 132 11.74 -6.11 -9.52
N LEU A 133 12.18 -5.98 -8.26
CA LEU A 133 12.29 -4.68 -7.58
C LEU A 133 13.29 -3.76 -8.28
N ILE A 134 14.46 -4.30 -8.64
CA ILE A 134 15.48 -3.53 -9.37
C ILE A 134 14.91 -3.03 -10.72
N ALA A 135 14.24 -3.89 -11.48
CA ALA A 135 13.63 -3.51 -12.75
C ALA A 135 12.55 -2.44 -12.58
N THR A 136 11.72 -2.55 -11.55
CA THR A 136 10.69 -1.54 -11.23
C THR A 136 11.31 -0.16 -10.99
N GLY A 137 12.44 -0.11 -10.27
CA GLY A 137 13.14 1.15 -10.03
C GLY A 137 13.77 1.71 -11.30
N VAL A 138 14.44 0.87 -12.10
CA VAL A 138 15.03 1.32 -13.38
C VAL A 138 13.98 1.94 -14.31
N VAL A 139 12.79 1.31 -14.42
CA VAL A 139 11.69 1.86 -15.24
C VAL A 139 11.20 3.20 -14.70
N ASN A 140 11.02 3.32 -13.38
CA ASN A 140 10.59 4.60 -12.78
C ASN A 140 11.67 5.69 -12.96
N VAL A 141 12.95 5.36 -12.77
CA VAL A 141 14.05 6.32 -13.01
C VAL A 141 14.06 6.76 -14.47
N ALA A 142 13.96 5.84 -15.42
CA ALA A 142 13.91 6.21 -16.83
C ALA A 142 12.72 7.12 -17.16
N TYR A 143 11.54 6.84 -16.62
CA TYR A 143 10.37 7.67 -16.79
C TYR A 143 10.53 9.06 -16.14
N CYS A 144 10.99 9.12 -14.90
CA CYS A 144 11.20 10.41 -14.20
C CYS A 144 12.29 11.26 -14.87
N ALA A 145 13.37 10.63 -15.34
CA ALA A 145 14.41 11.32 -16.11
C ALA A 145 13.86 11.93 -17.42
N TRP A 146 13.01 11.18 -18.11
CA TRP A 146 12.31 11.69 -19.29
C TRP A 146 11.44 12.89 -18.95
N VAL A 147 10.62 12.79 -17.89
CA VAL A 147 9.73 13.90 -17.44
C VAL A 147 10.53 15.14 -17.10
N ILE A 148 11.69 15.00 -16.45
CA ILE A 148 12.57 16.13 -16.11
C ILE A 148 13.16 16.79 -17.36
N ALA A 149 13.55 15.99 -18.35
CA ALA A 149 14.25 16.49 -19.55
C ALA A 149 13.30 17.04 -20.62
N PHE A 150 12.15 16.44 -20.81
CA PHE A 150 11.27 16.67 -21.97
C PHE A 150 9.82 17.01 -21.60
N GLY A 151 9.48 16.97 -20.31
CA GLY A 151 8.09 17.09 -19.84
C GLY A 151 7.35 15.76 -19.79
N ASP A 152 6.20 15.78 -19.13
CA ASP A 152 5.38 14.58 -18.94
C ASP A 152 4.53 14.30 -20.17
N PHE A 153 4.67 13.11 -20.76
CA PHE A 153 3.84 12.65 -21.88
C PHE A 153 2.53 12.01 -21.42
N ILE A 154 2.36 11.84 -20.11
CA ILE A 154 1.11 11.35 -19.52
C ILE A 154 0.28 12.57 -19.13
N SER A 155 -0.93 12.69 -19.70
CA SER A 155 -1.85 13.78 -19.37
C SER A 155 -2.65 13.45 -18.12
N TRP A 156 -2.09 13.75 -16.97
CA TRP A 156 -2.79 13.68 -15.68
C TRP A 156 -2.74 15.01 -14.92
N TYR A 157 -3.66 15.20 -13.99
CA TYR A 157 -3.65 16.38 -13.15
C TYR A 157 -2.48 16.33 -12.15
N ASN A 158 -1.55 17.28 -12.28
CA ASN A 158 -0.39 17.39 -11.39
C ASN A 158 -0.39 18.73 -10.63
N PRO A 159 -1.06 18.82 -9.47
CA PRO A 159 -1.11 20.05 -8.68
C PRO A 159 0.23 20.40 -8.02
N TYR A 160 1.15 19.44 -7.92
CA TYR A 160 2.44 19.62 -7.23
C TYR A 160 3.51 20.24 -8.12
N LYS A 161 3.35 20.17 -9.44
CA LYS A 161 4.39 20.57 -10.44
C LYS A 161 5.74 19.87 -10.24
N ASN A 162 5.74 18.72 -9.55
CA ASN A 162 6.90 17.86 -9.27
C ASN A 162 6.77 16.55 -10.05
N ILE A 163 7.85 15.75 -10.08
CA ILE A 163 7.77 14.41 -10.64
C ILE A 163 6.82 13.54 -9.80
N LEU A 164 5.93 12.81 -10.47
CA LEU A 164 4.95 11.92 -9.84
C LEU A 164 5.40 10.46 -9.88
N GLY A 165 6.29 10.11 -10.81
CA GLY A 165 6.61 8.73 -11.15
C GLY A 165 5.36 7.95 -11.56
N LEU A 166 5.48 6.66 -11.77
CA LEU A 166 4.34 5.79 -12.05
C LEU A 166 3.50 5.49 -10.79
N PHE A 167 3.75 6.20 -9.68
CA PHE A 167 2.97 6.15 -8.45
C PHE A 167 1.95 7.30 -8.32
N GLY A 168 2.01 8.29 -9.19
CA GLY A 168 1.06 9.40 -9.25
C GLY A 168 1.17 10.41 -8.10
N ASN A 169 2.26 10.38 -7.30
CA ASN A 169 2.46 11.31 -6.19
C ASN A 169 3.95 11.47 -5.85
N PRO A 170 4.43 12.69 -5.61
CA PRO A 170 5.84 12.96 -5.30
C PRO A 170 6.35 12.20 -4.06
N ASN A 171 5.51 12.06 -3.02
CA ASN A 171 5.89 11.35 -1.81
C ASN A 171 6.09 9.85 -2.06
N PHE A 172 5.24 9.25 -2.90
CA PHE A 172 5.33 7.82 -3.19
C PHE A 172 6.52 7.49 -4.07
N ILE A 173 6.76 8.26 -5.14
CA ILE A 173 7.94 8.04 -5.97
C ILE A 173 9.23 8.30 -5.19
N GLY A 174 9.30 9.38 -4.41
CA GLY A 174 10.46 9.67 -3.57
C GLY A 174 10.75 8.54 -2.58
N ALA A 175 9.74 8.03 -1.88
CA ALA A 175 9.87 6.91 -0.96
C ALA A 175 10.30 5.62 -1.66
N PHE A 176 9.69 5.31 -2.81
CA PHE A 176 10.04 4.12 -3.59
C PHE A 176 11.50 4.17 -4.08
N LEU A 177 11.93 5.30 -4.63
CA LEU A 177 13.31 5.49 -5.06
C LEU A 177 14.28 5.37 -3.88
N GLY A 178 13.92 5.89 -2.70
CA GLY A 178 14.72 5.73 -1.49
C GLY A 178 14.88 4.27 -1.06
N ILE A 179 13.81 3.49 -1.08
CA ILE A 179 13.83 2.04 -0.85
C ILE A 179 14.71 1.35 -1.90
N TRP A 180 14.49 1.69 -3.16
CA TRP A 180 15.19 1.09 -4.29
C TRP A 180 16.70 1.35 -4.26
N ILE A 181 17.12 2.61 -4.08
CA ILE A 181 18.54 2.98 -4.00
C ILE A 181 19.25 2.20 -2.89
N SER A 182 18.73 2.31 -1.67
CA SER A 182 19.39 1.73 -0.51
C SER A 182 19.43 0.19 -0.55
N SER A 183 18.33 -0.45 -0.97
CA SER A 183 18.27 -1.90 -1.08
C SER A 183 19.11 -2.45 -2.25
N THR A 184 19.17 -1.72 -3.37
CA THR A 184 20.03 -2.08 -4.52
C THR A 184 21.50 -1.96 -4.15
N ILE A 185 21.91 -0.91 -3.43
CA ILE A 185 23.27 -0.81 -2.88
C ILE A 185 23.55 -2.01 -1.99
N GLY A 186 22.68 -2.33 -1.03
CA GLY A 186 22.83 -3.49 -0.17
C GLY A 186 22.97 -4.82 -0.92
N TYR A 187 22.24 -4.96 -2.02
CA TYR A 187 22.27 -6.15 -2.86
C TYR A 187 23.52 -6.24 -3.76
N MET A 188 24.08 -5.10 -4.21
CA MET A 188 25.25 -5.06 -5.08
C MET A 188 26.59 -5.28 -4.34
N LEU A 189 26.66 -4.74 -3.13
CA LEU A 189 27.87 -4.66 -2.35
C LEU A 189 28.60 -5.94 -2.24
N THR A 190 29.28 -6.66 -2.38
CA THR A 190 29.92 -7.98 -2.27
C THR A 190 29.56 -8.95 -3.42
N ARG A 191 28.69 -8.57 -4.35
CA ARG A 191 28.44 -9.38 -5.57
C ARG A 191 29.53 -9.12 -6.60
N ARG A 192 30.00 -10.19 -7.21
CA ARG A 192 30.94 -10.11 -8.35
C ARG A 192 30.14 -9.81 -9.62
N LEU A 193 29.79 -8.53 -9.82
CA LEU A 193 29.18 -8.07 -11.06
C LEU A 193 30.27 -7.68 -12.07
N PRO A 194 30.07 -7.87 -13.38
CA PRO A 194 30.89 -7.25 -14.41
C PRO A 194 30.93 -5.73 -14.23
N LEU A 195 32.09 -5.13 -14.50
CA LEU A 195 32.31 -3.69 -14.26
C LEU A 195 31.24 -2.81 -14.94
N TYR A 196 30.83 -3.15 -16.16
CA TYR A 196 29.82 -2.40 -16.89
C TYR A 196 28.45 -2.41 -16.19
N GLN A 197 28.01 -3.57 -15.65
CA GLN A 197 26.77 -3.66 -14.90
C GLN A 197 26.82 -2.83 -13.62
N TRP A 198 27.97 -2.90 -12.94
CA TRP A 198 28.19 -2.13 -11.72
C TRP A 198 28.13 -0.63 -11.99
N LEU A 199 28.87 -0.15 -13.02
CA LEU A 199 28.86 1.25 -13.44
C LEU A 199 27.48 1.71 -13.89
N THR A 200 26.76 0.91 -14.68
CA THR A 200 25.39 1.24 -15.12
C THR A 200 24.46 1.44 -13.96
N LEU A 201 24.46 0.52 -12.98
CA LEU A 201 23.59 0.67 -11.80
C LEU A 201 23.98 1.86 -10.93
N VAL A 202 25.27 2.17 -10.80
CA VAL A 202 25.73 3.38 -10.09
C VAL A 202 25.23 4.65 -10.78
N VAL A 203 25.34 4.74 -12.09
CA VAL A 203 24.83 5.91 -12.84
C VAL A 203 23.32 6.05 -12.65
N ILE A 204 22.55 4.96 -12.77
CA ILE A 204 21.10 4.98 -12.56
C ILE A 204 20.77 5.41 -11.12
N MET A 205 21.52 4.96 -10.11
CA MET A 205 21.32 5.36 -8.71
C MET A 205 21.64 6.84 -8.47
N LEU A 206 22.65 7.41 -9.14
CA LEU A 206 22.93 8.85 -9.07
C LEU A 206 21.79 9.67 -9.70
N ILE A 207 21.23 9.22 -10.82
CA ILE A 207 20.05 9.84 -11.42
C ILE A 207 18.87 9.73 -10.44
N ALA A 208 18.63 8.56 -9.83
CA ALA A 208 17.56 8.36 -8.86
C ALA A 208 17.71 9.28 -7.63
N LEU A 209 18.92 9.50 -7.13
CA LEU A 209 19.18 10.46 -6.05
C LEU A 209 18.81 11.90 -6.45
N PHE A 210 19.14 12.29 -7.68
CA PHE A 210 18.73 13.58 -8.24
C PHE A 210 17.19 13.66 -8.35
N GLU A 211 16.52 12.59 -8.72
CA GLU A 211 15.05 12.52 -8.79
C GLU A 211 14.40 12.58 -7.41
N VAL A 212 14.98 11.93 -6.39
CA VAL A 212 14.54 12.08 -5.00
C VAL A 212 14.60 13.55 -4.57
N TYR A 213 15.67 14.25 -4.93
CA TYR A 213 15.75 15.70 -4.71
C TYR A 213 14.68 16.48 -5.49
N LYS A 214 14.49 16.18 -6.77
CA LYS A 214 13.49 16.82 -7.65
C LYS A 214 12.04 16.50 -7.29
N SER A 215 11.78 15.42 -6.55
CA SER A 215 10.45 15.12 -6.03
C SER A 215 10.00 16.10 -4.93
N HIS A 216 10.94 16.81 -4.32
CA HIS A 216 10.75 17.67 -3.14
C HIS A 216 10.11 16.93 -1.94
N ALA A 217 10.07 15.61 -1.99
CA ALA A 217 9.52 14.76 -0.94
C ALA A 217 10.59 14.43 0.12
N VAL A 218 10.50 15.04 1.28
CA VAL A 218 11.40 14.75 2.43
C VAL A 218 11.40 13.27 2.78
N GLN A 219 10.26 12.62 2.61
CA GLN A 219 10.09 11.20 2.83
C GLN A 219 11.09 10.34 2.04
N GLY A 220 11.37 10.68 0.78
CA GLY A 220 12.35 9.98 -0.04
C GLY A 220 13.77 10.07 0.53
N VAL A 221 14.17 11.27 0.98
CA VAL A 221 15.48 11.50 1.61
C VAL A 221 15.61 10.68 2.92
N VAL A 222 14.59 10.73 3.78
CA VAL A 222 14.57 10.00 5.06
C VAL A 222 14.66 8.50 4.84
N VAL A 223 13.90 7.95 3.89
CA VAL A 223 13.92 6.51 3.58
C VAL A 223 15.27 6.08 2.99
N THR A 224 15.84 6.90 2.10
CA THR A 224 17.18 6.64 1.54
C THR A 224 18.24 6.59 2.65
N ALA A 225 18.28 7.62 3.49
CA ALA A 225 19.25 7.72 4.57
C ALA A 225 19.12 6.54 5.58
N ALA A 226 17.89 6.24 6.00
CA ALA A 226 17.63 5.13 6.91
C ALA A 226 18.01 3.78 6.29
N GLY A 227 17.72 3.56 5.01
CA GLY A 227 18.13 2.36 4.32
C GLY A 227 19.65 2.20 4.23
N LEU A 228 20.39 3.29 3.94
CA LEU A 228 21.86 3.29 3.95
C LEU A 228 22.44 3.03 5.34
N VAL A 229 21.80 3.54 6.39
CA VAL A 229 22.14 3.22 7.78
C VAL A 229 22.01 1.72 8.05
N VAL A 230 20.96 1.08 7.54
CA VAL A 230 20.81 -0.38 7.68
C VAL A 230 21.89 -1.12 6.89
N VAL A 231 22.23 -0.69 5.68
CA VAL A 231 23.35 -1.26 4.89
C VAL A 231 24.66 -1.16 5.67
N ALA A 232 24.97 0.02 6.23
CA ALA A 232 26.17 0.25 7.03
C ALA A 232 26.23 -0.67 8.26
N PHE A 233 25.11 -0.92 8.93
CA PHE A 233 25.03 -1.90 10.03
C PHE A 233 25.50 -3.29 9.58
N TYR A 234 25.02 -3.77 8.41
CA TYR A 234 25.44 -5.08 7.88
C TYR A 234 26.93 -5.11 7.51
N LEU A 235 27.47 -4.02 6.96
CA LEU A 235 28.89 -3.91 6.63
C LEU A 235 29.75 -3.93 7.90
N ILE A 236 29.42 -3.09 8.88
CA ILE A 236 30.14 -3.06 10.18
C ILE A 236 30.14 -4.45 10.81
N ARG A 237 28.98 -5.10 10.85
CA ARG A 237 28.82 -6.44 11.39
C ARG A 237 29.68 -7.49 10.65
N ASN A 238 29.82 -7.37 9.34
CA ASN A 238 30.62 -8.29 8.53
C ASN A 238 32.13 -8.11 8.73
N TYR A 239 32.58 -6.86 8.79
CA TYR A 239 34.01 -6.55 8.84
C TYR A 239 34.57 -6.46 10.27
N THR A 240 33.76 -6.36 11.31
CA THR A 240 34.20 -6.30 12.70
C THR A 240 33.98 -7.65 13.38
N LYS A 241 35.02 -8.12 14.15
CA LYS A 241 34.93 -9.40 14.85
C LYS A 241 34.13 -9.31 16.17
N GLY A 242 34.07 -8.14 16.80
CA GLY A 242 33.43 -7.91 18.09
C GLY A 242 31.99 -7.42 17.99
N ILE A 243 31.22 -7.59 19.06
CA ILE A 243 29.87 -7.04 19.18
C ILE A 243 29.86 -5.54 19.41
N TRP A 244 30.94 -5.00 20.00
CA TRP A 244 31.00 -3.61 20.44
C TRP A 244 30.83 -2.59 19.32
N ALA A 245 31.45 -2.82 18.14
CA ALA A 245 31.31 -1.92 17.01
C ALA A 245 29.87 -1.83 16.53
N THR A 246 29.17 -2.96 16.41
CA THR A 246 27.74 -3.00 16.02
C THR A 246 26.86 -2.42 17.13
N ALA A 247 27.15 -2.68 18.38
CA ALA A 247 26.41 -2.13 19.54
C ALA A 247 26.54 -0.59 19.60
N THR A 248 27.77 -0.08 19.51
CA THR A 248 28.02 1.38 19.49
C THR A 248 27.36 2.05 18.31
N TYR A 249 27.46 1.45 17.12
CA TYR A 249 26.78 1.96 15.93
C TYR A 249 25.26 2.00 16.11
N THR A 250 24.67 0.91 16.60
CA THR A 250 23.22 0.83 16.83
C THR A 250 22.77 1.86 17.87
N LEU A 251 23.54 2.05 18.96
CA LEU A 251 23.25 3.05 19.98
C LEU A 251 23.29 4.47 19.38
N ALA A 252 24.35 4.80 18.62
CA ALA A 252 24.49 6.11 17.98
C ALA A 252 23.32 6.39 17.02
N VAL A 253 22.96 5.41 16.17
CA VAL A 253 21.81 5.51 15.27
C VAL A 253 20.49 5.68 16.02
N SER A 254 20.31 4.95 17.14
CA SER A 254 19.11 5.06 17.98
C SER A 254 18.99 6.46 18.60
N ILE A 255 20.11 7.02 19.10
CA ILE A 255 20.14 8.38 19.65
C ILE A 255 19.81 9.41 18.55
N LEU A 256 20.47 9.33 17.38
CA LEU A 256 20.19 10.23 16.26
C LEU A 256 18.74 10.12 15.77
N GLY A 257 18.20 8.91 15.72
CA GLY A 257 16.80 8.65 15.38
C GLY A 257 15.85 9.30 16.39
N ALA A 258 16.10 9.13 17.69
CA ALA A 258 15.29 9.75 18.74
C ALA A 258 15.35 11.28 18.67
N LEU A 259 16.55 11.86 18.48
CA LEU A 259 16.72 13.31 18.31
C LEU A 259 16.00 13.82 17.06
N SER A 260 16.01 13.06 15.96
CA SER A 260 15.31 13.40 14.74
C SER A 260 13.78 13.38 14.93
N ILE A 261 13.25 12.40 15.65
CA ILE A 261 11.82 12.33 16.00
C ILE A 261 11.44 13.52 16.91
N LEU A 262 12.23 13.82 17.92
CA LEU A 262 12.00 14.98 18.78
C LEU A 262 12.03 16.29 17.97
N GLY A 263 12.99 16.45 17.07
CA GLY A 263 13.07 17.61 16.18
C GLY A 263 11.83 17.74 15.28
N ALA A 264 11.36 16.65 14.70
CA ALA A 264 10.13 16.61 13.90
C ALA A 264 8.88 17.00 14.72
N LEU A 265 8.89 16.70 16.03
CA LEU A 265 7.82 17.08 16.98
C LEU A 265 7.99 18.47 17.60
N GLN A 266 8.81 19.33 17.03
CA GLN A 266 9.17 20.68 17.53
C GLN A 266 9.83 20.67 18.90
N LYS A 267 10.55 19.60 19.26
CA LYS A 267 11.23 19.45 20.55
C LYS A 267 12.70 19.14 20.34
N GLY A 268 13.53 19.57 21.29
CA GLY A 268 14.96 19.26 21.30
C GLY A 268 15.80 20.06 20.31
N PRO A 269 17.13 19.78 20.22
CA PRO A 269 18.10 20.63 19.54
C PRO A 269 17.98 20.65 18.01
N LEU A 270 17.31 19.68 17.40
CA LEU A 270 17.12 19.61 15.97
C LEU A 270 15.78 20.19 15.47
N ALA A 271 14.98 20.77 16.36
CA ALA A 271 13.66 21.29 16.02
C ALA A 271 13.71 22.36 14.92
N SER A 272 14.62 23.31 14.99
CA SER A 272 14.78 24.38 14.00
C SER A 272 15.19 23.88 12.61
N ILE A 273 15.79 22.70 12.51
CA ILE A 273 16.31 22.14 11.26
C ILE A 273 15.31 21.16 10.62
N ILE A 274 14.66 20.36 11.43
CA ILE A 274 13.87 19.18 10.96
C ILE A 274 12.39 19.48 10.90
N TYR A 275 11.90 20.42 11.72
CA TYR A 275 10.47 20.73 11.79
C TYR A 275 9.88 21.14 10.43
N LYS A 276 8.71 20.60 10.13
CA LYS A 276 7.84 21.00 9.03
C LYS A 276 6.38 20.95 9.48
N GLU A 277 5.59 21.93 9.02
CA GLU A 277 4.15 22.01 9.30
C GLU A 277 3.40 20.71 8.93
N SER A 278 3.80 20.05 7.85
CA SER A 278 3.23 18.76 7.43
C SER A 278 3.37 17.65 8.47
N VAL A 279 4.30 17.77 9.42
CA VAL A 279 4.43 16.83 10.55
C VAL A 279 3.37 17.11 11.61
N SER A 280 3.11 18.39 11.91
CA SER A 280 2.03 18.80 12.82
C SER A 280 0.66 18.34 12.31
N LEU A 281 0.41 18.49 11.01
CA LEU A 281 -0.82 17.98 10.36
C LEU A 281 -0.98 16.47 10.56
N ARG A 282 0.10 15.70 10.38
CA ARG A 282 0.06 14.25 10.64
C ARG A 282 -0.29 13.93 12.09
N GLY A 283 0.20 14.72 13.06
CA GLY A 283 -0.15 14.56 14.46
C GLY A 283 -1.66 14.68 14.72
N VAL A 284 -2.35 15.60 14.01
CA VAL A 284 -3.82 15.72 14.08
C VAL A 284 -4.51 14.50 13.47
N TYR A 285 -4.05 14.04 12.31
CA TYR A 285 -4.59 12.85 11.63
C TYR A 285 -4.39 11.58 12.46
N TRP A 286 -3.22 11.43 13.10
CA TRP A 286 -2.94 10.30 14.00
C TRP A 286 -3.87 10.27 15.20
N LYS A 287 -4.12 11.44 15.85
CA LYS A 287 -5.07 11.54 16.96
C LYS A 287 -6.48 11.13 16.54
N ALA A 288 -6.92 11.56 15.36
CA ALA A 288 -8.21 11.15 14.82
C ALA A 288 -8.27 9.64 14.56
N GLY A 289 -7.21 9.05 13.99
CA GLY A 289 -7.13 7.59 13.75
C GLY A 289 -7.16 6.78 15.04
N ILE A 290 -6.41 7.23 16.07
CA ILE A 290 -6.42 6.61 17.40
C ILE A 290 -7.82 6.70 18.00
N LYS A 291 -8.47 7.87 17.93
CA LYS A 291 -9.82 8.07 18.47
C LYS A 291 -10.83 7.18 17.74
N THR A 292 -10.82 7.14 16.41
CA THR A 292 -11.71 6.27 15.60
C THR A 292 -11.59 4.81 16.02
N GLY A 293 -10.35 4.29 16.12
CA GLY A 293 -10.13 2.90 16.53
C GLY A 293 -10.49 2.64 17.99
N SER A 294 -10.28 3.61 18.89
CA SER A 294 -10.61 3.47 20.31
C SER A 294 -12.12 3.56 20.57
N ASP A 295 -12.84 4.39 19.82
CA ASP A 295 -14.30 4.51 19.90
C ASP A 295 -14.98 3.26 19.30
N ASN A 296 -14.31 2.54 18.40
CA ASN A 296 -14.80 1.32 17.75
C ASN A 296 -13.84 0.14 18.00
N PRO A 297 -13.64 -0.31 19.25
CA PRO A 297 -12.50 -1.12 19.66
C PRO A 297 -12.46 -2.54 19.06
N PHE A 298 -13.63 -3.12 18.72
CA PHE A 298 -13.72 -4.51 18.26
C PHE A 298 -13.84 -4.67 16.75
N PHE A 299 -14.50 -3.72 16.07
CA PHE A 299 -14.82 -3.85 14.65
C PHE A 299 -14.25 -2.70 13.81
N GLY A 300 -13.80 -1.62 14.45
CA GLY A 300 -13.36 -0.42 13.75
C GLY A 300 -14.48 0.30 13.00
N ALA A 301 -14.10 1.23 12.16
CA ALA A 301 -15.01 2.00 11.30
C ALA A 301 -15.38 1.27 9.99
N GLY A 302 -14.61 0.26 9.62
CA GLY A 302 -14.69 -0.43 8.32
C GLY A 302 -13.45 -0.23 7.46
N MET A 303 -13.23 -1.14 6.53
CA MET A 303 -12.07 -1.11 5.65
C MET A 303 -12.12 0.14 4.75
N ASP A 304 -11.07 0.94 4.77
CA ASP A 304 -10.93 2.20 4.04
C ASP A 304 -12.03 3.25 4.36
N ALA A 305 -12.65 3.18 5.56
CA ALA A 305 -13.71 4.08 6.00
C ALA A 305 -13.23 5.27 6.86
N TYR A 306 -11.93 5.41 7.09
CA TYR A 306 -11.37 6.49 7.93
C TYR A 306 -11.87 7.88 7.53
N GLY A 307 -12.02 8.16 6.23
CA GLY A 307 -12.44 9.47 5.72
C GLY A 307 -13.83 9.87 6.19
N ASP A 308 -14.77 8.94 6.28
CA ASP A 308 -16.12 9.18 6.77
C ASP A 308 -16.11 9.54 8.27
N TRP A 309 -15.18 8.96 9.05
CA TRP A 309 -15.06 9.14 10.49
C TRP A 309 -14.09 10.24 10.92
N TYR A 310 -13.27 10.77 10.00
CA TYR A 310 -12.26 11.76 10.34
C TYR A 310 -12.83 13.00 11.02
N ARG A 311 -13.90 13.60 10.47
CA ARG A 311 -14.51 14.82 11.00
C ARG A 311 -15.05 14.62 12.41
N GLN A 312 -15.69 13.50 12.67
CA GLN A 312 -16.25 13.13 13.98
C GLN A 312 -15.15 12.86 15.02
N SER A 313 -14.01 12.35 14.57
CA SER A 313 -12.90 11.92 15.43
C SER A 313 -11.80 12.96 15.60
N ARG A 314 -11.76 14.01 14.78
CA ARG A 314 -10.75 15.06 14.90
C ARG A 314 -10.95 15.89 16.19
N SER A 315 -9.84 16.40 16.75
CA SER A 315 -9.90 17.29 17.91
C SER A 315 -10.48 18.66 17.54
N GLU A 316 -10.94 19.41 18.54
CA GLU A 316 -11.35 20.80 18.36
C GLU A 316 -10.25 21.64 17.69
N TYR A 317 -9.00 21.50 18.13
CA TYR A 317 -7.85 22.14 17.47
C TYR A 317 -7.75 21.77 15.98
N GLY A 318 -7.99 20.51 15.63
CA GLY A 318 -8.01 20.05 14.24
C GLY A 318 -9.17 20.64 13.42
N ALA A 319 -10.29 20.89 14.04
CA ALA A 319 -11.46 21.46 13.40
C ALA A 319 -11.40 22.98 13.24
N THR A 320 -10.75 23.70 14.19
CA THR A 320 -10.82 25.16 14.27
C THR A 320 -9.52 25.87 13.88
N VAL A 321 -8.36 25.24 14.09
CA VAL A 321 -7.04 25.89 13.91
C VAL A 321 -6.22 25.25 12.81
N LEU A 322 -5.84 23.98 12.95
CA LEU A 322 -4.92 23.30 12.02
C LEU A 322 -5.35 21.83 11.84
N PRO A 323 -5.81 21.44 10.65
CA PRO A 323 -5.86 22.16 9.37
C PRO A 323 -7.07 23.10 9.18
N GLY A 324 -8.02 23.14 10.13
CA GLY A 324 -9.23 23.93 10.05
C GLY A 324 -10.46 23.17 9.54
N PRO A 325 -11.63 23.82 9.47
CA PRO A 325 -12.93 23.18 9.28
C PRO A 325 -13.11 22.52 7.92
N SER A 326 -12.61 23.12 6.86
CA SER A 326 -12.81 22.67 5.49
C SER A 326 -11.86 21.56 5.04
N THR A 327 -10.73 21.37 5.72
CA THR A 327 -9.75 20.34 5.35
C THR A 327 -10.12 18.97 5.91
N VAL A 328 -10.15 17.98 5.03
CA VAL A 328 -10.41 16.57 5.35
C VAL A 328 -9.32 15.67 4.79
N THR A 329 -9.17 14.50 5.40
CA THR A 329 -8.26 13.47 4.93
C THR A 329 -8.93 12.10 5.00
N ASN A 330 -8.64 11.25 4.01
CA ASN A 330 -9.16 9.87 3.97
C ASN A 330 -8.23 8.88 4.66
N SER A 331 -7.17 9.29 5.37
CA SER A 331 -6.21 8.40 6.02
C SER A 331 -5.50 9.12 7.15
N ALA A 332 -5.10 8.38 8.17
CA ALA A 332 -4.23 8.87 9.22
C ALA A 332 -2.81 9.23 8.73
N HIS A 333 -2.46 8.95 7.48
CA HIS A 333 -1.08 9.03 6.98
C HIS A 333 -0.10 8.18 7.81
N ASN A 334 -0.60 7.05 8.28
CA ASN A 334 0.13 6.03 9.02
C ASN A 334 -0.63 4.71 8.87
N VAL A 335 -0.03 3.76 8.17
CA VAL A 335 -0.71 2.49 7.83
C VAL A 335 -1.15 1.72 9.07
N VAL A 336 -0.38 1.76 10.17
CA VAL A 336 -0.73 1.08 11.42
C VAL A 336 -1.99 1.70 12.04
N LEU A 337 -2.09 3.04 12.01
CA LEU A 337 -3.25 3.76 12.51
C LEU A 337 -4.46 3.66 11.58
N ASP A 338 -4.23 3.60 10.25
CA ASP A 338 -5.30 3.29 9.31
C ASP A 338 -5.90 1.90 9.62
N ILE A 339 -5.07 0.87 9.77
CA ILE A 339 -5.50 -0.48 10.13
C ILE A 339 -6.23 -0.51 11.49
N PHE A 340 -5.75 0.27 12.47
CA PHE A 340 -6.43 0.40 13.76
C PHE A 340 -7.82 1.02 13.62
N SER A 341 -7.92 2.12 12.88
CA SER A 341 -9.22 2.76 12.62
C SER A 341 -10.17 1.87 11.82
N TYR A 342 -9.65 1.05 10.90
CA TYR A 342 -10.45 0.15 10.07
C TYR A 342 -11.09 -0.98 10.87
N GLY A 343 -10.34 -1.68 11.74
CA GLY A 343 -10.81 -2.91 12.37
C GLY A 343 -10.60 -3.02 13.88
N GLY A 344 -10.31 -1.90 14.56
CA GLY A 344 -10.08 -1.88 16.01
C GLY A 344 -8.87 -2.71 16.44
N TYR A 345 -8.85 -3.09 17.73
CA TYR A 345 -7.75 -3.86 18.30
C TYR A 345 -7.53 -5.23 17.66
N PRO A 346 -8.56 -6.03 17.30
CA PRO A 346 -8.33 -7.34 16.72
C PRO A 346 -7.55 -7.29 15.39
N LEU A 347 -7.91 -6.35 14.52
CA LEU A 347 -7.21 -6.16 13.25
C LEU A 347 -5.81 -5.57 13.47
N LEU A 348 -5.66 -4.60 14.35
CA LEU A 348 -4.37 -4.02 14.73
C LEU A 348 -3.40 -5.08 15.25
N ILE A 349 -3.85 -5.91 16.20
CA ILE A 349 -3.00 -6.94 16.82
C ILE A 349 -2.55 -7.97 15.78
N SER A 350 -3.45 -8.40 14.88
CA SER A 350 -3.10 -9.34 13.81
C SER A 350 -2.10 -8.73 12.83
N TYR A 351 -2.25 -7.45 12.48
CA TYR A 351 -1.31 -6.72 11.62
C TYR A 351 0.05 -6.52 12.28
N LEU A 352 0.07 -6.06 13.53
CA LEU A 352 1.32 -5.94 14.30
C LEU A 352 2.02 -7.28 14.44
N GLY A 353 1.27 -8.36 14.64
CA GLY A 353 1.81 -9.73 14.65
C GLY A 353 2.54 -10.07 13.35
N ILE A 354 1.98 -9.70 12.19
CA ILE A 354 2.62 -9.86 10.87
C ILE A 354 3.95 -9.08 10.80
N LEU A 355 3.95 -7.81 11.25
CA LEU A 355 5.15 -6.97 11.25
C LEU A 355 6.22 -7.50 12.21
N ILE A 356 5.82 -7.89 13.41
CA ILE A 356 6.71 -8.47 14.42
C ILE A 356 7.34 -9.77 13.90
N LEU A 357 6.57 -10.61 13.24
CA LEU A 357 7.09 -11.85 12.65
C LEU A 357 8.13 -11.55 11.56
N GLY A 358 7.88 -10.56 10.70
CA GLY A 358 8.84 -10.10 9.71
C GLY A 358 10.15 -9.61 10.34
N ALA A 359 10.05 -8.77 11.36
CA ALA A 359 11.21 -8.28 12.12
C ALA A 359 11.95 -9.43 12.84
N ALA A 360 11.22 -10.34 13.48
CA ALA A 360 11.80 -11.51 14.17
C ALA A 360 12.55 -12.41 13.18
N THR A 361 12.07 -12.54 11.96
CA THR A 361 12.75 -13.29 10.89
C THR A 361 14.09 -12.65 10.52
N ILE A 362 14.16 -11.31 10.41
CA ILE A 362 15.44 -10.60 10.19
C ILE A 362 16.40 -10.85 11.35
N ILE A 363 15.94 -10.70 12.60
CA ILE A 363 16.75 -10.92 13.80
C ILE A 363 17.24 -12.38 13.90
N SER A 364 16.37 -13.35 13.60
CA SER A 364 16.72 -14.77 13.57
C SER A 364 17.85 -15.07 12.58
N ASN A 365 17.77 -14.51 11.37
CA ASN A 365 18.78 -14.67 10.34
C ASN A 365 20.10 -13.97 10.73
N LEU A 366 20.04 -12.80 11.33
CA LEU A 366 21.23 -12.14 11.90
C LEU A 366 21.93 -13.00 12.96
N LYS A 367 21.21 -13.70 13.82
CA LYS A 367 21.80 -14.59 14.82
C LYS A 367 22.48 -15.82 14.21
N ARG A 368 22.01 -16.28 13.04
CA ARG A 368 22.48 -17.51 12.38
C ARG A 368 23.73 -17.33 11.53
N THR A 369 23.87 -16.18 10.88
CA THR A 369 25.02 -15.90 10.01
C THR A 369 25.59 -14.52 10.27
N ARG A 370 26.92 -14.43 10.29
CA ARG A 370 27.66 -13.16 10.35
C ARG A 370 28.08 -12.68 8.96
N SER A 371 28.22 -13.58 8.01
CA SER A 371 28.64 -13.21 6.66
C SER A 371 27.62 -12.31 5.98
N TYR A 372 28.12 -11.38 5.20
CA TYR A 372 27.29 -10.52 4.38
C TYR A 372 26.65 -11.33 3.25
N ASP A 373 25.34 -11.45 3.26
CA ASP A 373 24.59 -12.03 2.14
C ASP A 373 23.84 -10.92 1.39
N PRO A 374 24.23 -10.62 0.13
CA PRO A 374 23.64 -9.55 -0.66
C PRO A 374 22.12 -9.62 -0.77
N LEU A 375 21.58 -10.83 -1.01
CA LEU A 375 20.12 -11.00 -1.15
C LEU A 375 19.41 -10.71 0.18
N PHE A 376 19.91 -11.24 1.28
CA PHE A 376 19.32 -11.01 2.59
C PHE A 376 19.37 -9.53 2.98
N VAL A 377 20.50 -8.87 2.73
CA VAL A 377 20.66 -7.43 3.01
C VAL A 377 19.69 -6.63 2.15
N GLY A 378 19.63 -6.90 0.84
CA GLY A 378 18.69 -6.23 -0.06
C GLY A 378 17.22 -6.37 0.38
N LEU A 379 16.78 -7.60 0.69
CA LEU A 379 15.42 -7.87 1.19
C LEU A 379 15.13 -7.14 2.51
N SER A 380 16.08 -7.19 3.45
CA SER A 380 15.92 -6.56 4.76
C SER A 380 15.85 -5.04 4.67
N VAL A 381 16.75 -4.43 3.88
CA VAL A 381 16.79 -2.97 3.66
C VAL A 381 15.50 -2.50 2.98
N ALA A 382 15.06 -3.21 1.94
CA ALA A 382 13.81 -2.88 1.25
C ALA A 382 12.60 -2.97 2.20
N TRP A 383 12.53 -4.02 3.02
CA TRP A 383 11.46 -4.20 3.99
C TRP A 383 11.46 -3.10 5.06
N VAL A 384 12.61 -2.80 5.66
CA VAL A 384 12.75 -1.73 6.67
C VAL A 384 12.39 -0.36 6.07
N GLY A 385 12.87 -0.07 4.85
CA GLY A 385 12.53 1.16 4.14
C GLY A 385 11.03 1.30 3.89
N TYR A 386 10.35 0.21 3.51
CA TYR A 386 8.90 0.22 3.37
C TYR A 386 8.20 0.44 4.72
N GLN A 387 8.62 -0.23 5.81
CA GLN A 387 7.99 -0.02 7.12
C GLN A 387 8.14 1.43 7.60
N LEU A 388 9.32 2.02 7.40
CA LEU A 388 9.56 3.42 7.75
C LEU A 388 8.64 4.36 6.97
N GLN A 389 8.50 4.14 5.64
CA GLN A 389 7.57 4.88 4.79
C GLN A 389 6.11 4.72 5.29
N SER A 390 5.70 3.51 5.66
CA SER A 390 4.32 3.21 6.05
C SER A 390 3.88 3.92 7.35
N ILE A 391 4.82 4.26 8.24
CA ILE A 391 4.52 4.99 9.49
C ILE A 391 4.20 6.47 9.23
N ILE A 392 4.67 7.03 8.12
CA ILE A 392 4.53 8.47 7.82
C ILE A 392 3.73 8.76 6.56
N SER A 393 3.12 7.75 5.95
CA SER A 393 2.40 7.88 4.68
C SER A 393 1.19 6.95 4.61
N ILE A 394 0.40 7.14 3.57
CA ILE A 394 -0.76 6.31 3.26
C ILE A 394 -0.34 5.03 2.53
N ASN A 395 -1.20 4.00 2.59
CA ASN A 395 -0.96 2.71 1.97
C ASN A 395 -1.35 2.73 0.48
N GLN A 396 -0.44 3.19 -0.38
CA GLN A 396 -0.66 3.16 -1.83
C GLN A 396 -0.32 1.77 -2.40
N ILE A 397 -1.20 1.21 -3.25
CA ILE A 397 -1.16 -0.19 -3.71
C ILE A 397 0.20 -0.58 -4.31
N GLY A 398 0.78 0.29 -5.17
CA GLY A 398 2.06 0.02 -5.83
C GLY A 398 3.27 -0.04 -4.88
N LEU A 399 3.18 0.60 -3.70
CA LEU A 399 4.16 0.49 -2.62
C LEU A 399 3.81 -0.67 -1.67
N ALA A 400 2.53 -0.80 -1.31
CA ALA A 400 2.05 -1.81 -0.39
C ALA A 400 2.41 -3.23 -0.81
N VAL A 401 2.31 -3.52 -2.12
CA VAL A 401 2.63 -4.84 -2.66
C VAL A 401 4.07 -5.26 -2.33
N TRP A 402 5.02 -4.32 -2.30
CA TRP A 402 6.40 -4.60 -1.89
C TRP A 402 6.51 -4.90 -0.39
N GLY A 403 5.84 -4.16 0.46
CA GLY A 403 5.85 -4.43 1.91
C GLY A 403 5.37 -5.84 2.24
N TRP A 404 4.29 -6.27 1.62
CA TRP A 404 3.71 -7.59 1.84
C TRP A 404 4.55 -8.71 1.21
N VAL A 405 4.98 -8.57 -0.04
CA VAL A 405 5.79 -9.60 -0.71
C VAL A 405 7.15 -9.79 -0.05
N LEU A 406 7.77 -8.69 0.40
CA LEU A 406 9.06 -8.74 1.10
C LEU A 406 8.95 -9.44 2.47
N THR A 407 7.82 -9.26 3.19
CA THR A 407 7.57 -10.01 4.43
C THR A 407 7.55 -11.51 4.17
N GLY A 408 6.82 -11.96 3.15
CA GLY A 408 6.81 -13.37 2.73
C GLY A 408 8.17 -13.86 2.25
N ALA A 409 8.91 -13.04 1.50
CA ALA A 409 10.25 -13.37 1.02
C ALA A 409 11.28 -13.56 2.15
N LEU A 410 11.21 -12.73 3.20
CA LEU A 410 12.05 -12.89 4.40
C LEU A 410 11.76 -14.20 5.14
N ILE A 411 10.49 -14.57 5.27
CA ILE A 411 10.07 -15.86 5.87
C ILE A 411 10.59 -17.03 5.02
N SER A 412 10.49 -16.94 3.70
CA SER A 412 11.05 -17.92 2.78
C SER A 412 12.57 -18.00 2.91
N TYR A 413 13.28 -16.87 2.97
CA TYR A 413 14.73 -16.83 3.12
C TYR A 413 15.19 -17.53 4.42
N GLU A 414 14.55 -17.26 5.56
CA GLU A 414 14.86 -17.91 6.84
C GLU A 414 14.73 -19.44 6.74
N ARG A 415 13.71 -19.91 6.05
CA ARG A 415 13.48 -21.33 5.88
C ARG A 415 14.54 -22.00 4.99
N ILE A 416 14.96 -21.35 3.89
CA ILE A 416 16.03 -21.81 3.03
C ILE A 416 17.33 -21.92 3.84
N LEU A 417 17.62 -20.90 4.65
CA LEU A 417 18.81 -20.90 5.49
C LEU A 417 18.78 -22.00 6.57
N LYS A 418 17.64 -22.24 7.22
CA LYS A 418 17.46 -23.31 8.23
C LYS A 418 17.67 -24.71 7.65
N LYS A 419 17.33 -24.94 6.40
CA LYS A 419 17.47 -26.25 5.74
C LYS A 419 18.86 -26.53 5.16
N GLY A 420 19.78 -25.57 5.26
CA GLY A 420 21.12 -25.68 4.68
C GLY A 420 21.13 -25.71 3.14
N GLU A 421 20.03 -25.32 2.50
CA GLU A 421 19.88 -25.30 1.04
C GLU A 421 20.49 -24.04 0.37
N LEU A 422 21.17 -23.19 1.14
CA LEU A 422 21.98 -22.09 0.60
C LEU A 422 23.34 -22.68 0.14
N PRO A 423 23.61 -22.82 -1.16
CA PRO A 423 24.94 -23.20 -1.61
C PRO A 423 25.92 -22.09 -1.22
N THR A 424 26.91 -22.42 -0.42
CA THR A 424 28.17 -21.67 -0.41
C THR A 424 28.67 -21.57 -1.85
N LEU A 425 29.22 -20.43 -2.23
CA LEU A 425 29.65 -20.07 -3.60
C LEU A 425 30.65 -21.03 -4.26
N GLU A 426 30.91 -22.19 -3.68
CA GLU A 426 31.98 -23.15 -4.09
C GLU A 426 31.56 -24.63 -4.18
N SER A 427 30.33 -24.98 -4.43
CA SER A 427 30.00 -26.41 -4.58
C SER A 427 29.38 -26.73 -5.94
N LYS A 428 30.23 -27.01 -6.93
CA LYS A 428 29.87 -27.84 -8.07
C LYS A 428 29.76 -29.29 -7.58
N SER A 429 28.60 -29.69 -7.08
CA SER A 429 28.33 -31.10 -6.75
C SER A 429 27.70 -31.81 -7.92
N LYS A 430 28.33 -32.88 -8.34
CA LYS A 430 27.81 -33.88 -9.28
C LYS A 430 26.56 -34.54 -8.69
N ALA A 431 25.42 -34.32 -9.29
CA ALA A 431 24.18 -34.99 -8.93
C ALA A 431 24.00 -36.23 -9.80
N GLY A 432 24.38 -37.40 -9.26
CA GLY A 432 23.86 -38.69 -9.69
C GLY A 432 22.55 -38.97 -8.97
N GLY A 433 21.40 -38.84 -9.60
CA GLY A 433 20.11 -39.02 -9.01
C GLY A 433 19.28 -40.11 -9.66
N THR A 434 19.00 -41.16 -8.92
CA THR A 434 18.06 -42.25 -9.23
C THR A 434 16.64 -41.68 -9.33
N LYS A 435 15.98 -41.91 -10.46
CA LYS A 435 14.58 -41.51 -10.69
C LYS A 435 13.63 -42.43 -9.94
N SER A 436 13.10 -41.99 -8.84
CA SER A 436 11.93 -42.57 -8.19
C SER A 436 10.67 -42.01 -8.85
N LYS A 437 9.89 -42.84 -9.51
CA LYS A 437 8.55 -42.52 -9.99
C LYS A 437 7.59 -42.49 -8.78
N GLN A 438 7.10 -41.32 -8.40
CA GLN A 438 5.97 -41.19 -7.50
C GLN A 438 4.65 -41.03 -8.29
N PRO A 439 3.53 -41.55 -7.77
CA PRO A 439 2.25 -41.46 -8.47
C PRO A 439 1.80 -40.01 -8.59
N GLN A 440 1.53 -39.57 -9.81
CA GLN A 440 0.91 -38.27 -10.10
C GLN A 440 -0.59 -38.37 -9.79
N THR A 441 -1.02 -37.78 -8.68
CA THR A 441 -2.43 -37.61 -8.33
C THR A 441 -2.87 -36.15 -8.41
N ASN A 442 -2.53 -35.45 -9.48
CA ASN A 442 -3.01 -34.08 -9.66
C ASN A 442 -3.37 -33.78 -11.10
N VAL A 443 -4.66 -33.65 -11.34
CA VAL A 443 -5.30 -33.45 -12.64
C VAL A 443 -4.91 -32.11 -13.28
N PHE A 444 -4.59 -31.05 -12.50
CA PHE A 444 -4.30 -29.73 -13.04
C PHE A 444 -2.87 -29.25 -12.72
N SER A 445 -2.21 -28.63 -13.71
CA SER A 445 -0.88 -28.03 -13.58
C SER A 445 -0.93 -26.71 -12.78
N ALA A 446 0.17 -26.34 -12.12
CA ALA A 446 0.23 -25.08 -11.36
C ALA A 446 0.07 -23.84 -12.25
N PRO A 447 0.61 -23.77 -13.48
CA PRO A 447 0.34 -22.66 -14.40
C PRO A 447 -1.14 -22.52 -14.77
N LEU A 448 -1.85 -23.64 -15.01
CA LEU A 448 -3.28 -23.60 -15.32
C LEU A 448 -4.08 -23.06 -14.15
N ILE A 449 -3.80 -23.53 -12.92
CA ILE A 449 -4.46 -23.04 -11.70
C ILE A 449 -4.19 -21.53 -11.52
N ALA A 450 -2.94 -21.10 -11.72
CA ALA A 450 -2.58 -19.68 -11.68
C ALA A 450 -3.36 -18.87 -12.73
N GLY A 451 -3.46 -19.38 -13.97
CA GLY A 451 -4.19 -18.74 -15.05
C GLY A 451 -5.69 -18.58 -14.75
N VAL A 452 -6.34 -19.62 -14.24
CA VAL A 452 -7.74 -19.54 -13.77
C VAL A 452 -7.89 -18.53 -12.65
N GLY A 453 -6.98 -18.56 -11.66
CA GLY A 453 -6.98 -17.59 -10.57
C GLY A 453 -6.80 -16.14 -11.06
N VAL A 454 -5.92 -15.89 -12.04
CA VAL A 454 -5.73 -14.57 -12.68
C VAL A 454 -7.05 -14.10 -13.33
N VAL A 455 -7.73 -14.95 -14.10
CA VAL A 455 -9.01 -14.60 -14.73
C VAL A 455 -10.07 -14.26 -13.67
N VAL A 456 -10.19 -15.07 -12.61
CA VAL A 456 -11.10 -14.79 -11.49
C VAL A 456 -10.75 -13.46 -10.82
N GLY A 457 -9.47 -13.20 -10.59
CA GLY A 457 -8.99 -11.95 -10.00
C GLY A 457 -9.32 -10.73 -10.87
N LEU A 458 -9.15 -10.84 -12.18
CA LEU A 458 -9.56 -9.79 -13.12
C LEU A 458 -11.07 -9.54 -13.04
N ILE A 459 -11.89 -10.58 -13.05
CA ILE A 459 -13.35 -10.43 -12.93
C ILE A 459 -13.71 -9.69 -11.64
N ILE A 460 -13.16 -10.09 -10.49
CA ILE A 460 -13.43 -9.48 -9.19
C ILE A 460 -12.95 -8.02 -9.10
N ALA A 461 -11.82 -7.70 -9.73
CA ALA A 461 -11.20 -6.38 -9.64
C ALA A 461 -11.61 -5.41 -10.76
N THR A 462 -12.37 -5.86 -11.76
CA THR A 462 -12.85 -5.02 -12.89
C THR A 462 -13.90 -3.97 -12.48
N PRO A 463 -14.82 -4.19 -11.52
CA PRO A 463 -15.90 -3.25 -11.26
C PRO A 463 -15.48 -1.78 -11.03
N PRO A 464 -14.46 -1.46 -10.19
CA PRO A 464 -14.06 -0.08 -9.99
C PRO A 464 -13.58 0.62 -11.26
N ILE A 465 -12.76 -0.05 -12.08
CA ILE A 465 -12.24 0.55 -13.32
C ILE A 465 -13.34 0.69 -14.39
N SER A 466 -14.20 -0.31 -14.55
CA SER A 466 -15.36 -0.25 -15.45
C SER A 466 -16.29 0.91 -15.08
N SER A 467 -16.58 1.05 -13.81
CA SER A 467 -17.41 2.12 -13.28
C SER A 467 -16.79 3.51 -13.53
N ASP A 468 -15.47 3.64 -13.38
CA ASP A 468 -14.79 4.90 -13.62
C ASP A 468 -14.71 5.27 -15.11
N MET A 469 -14.54 4.28 -15.98
CA MET A 469 -14.62 4.48 -17.44
C MET A 469 -16.01 4.96 -17.85
N SER A 470 -17.07 4.33 -17.33
CA SER A 470 -18.47 4.73 -17.58
C SER A 470 -18.73 6.15 -17.10
N TRP A 471 -18.28 6.48 -15.87
CA TRP A 471 -18.40 7.82 -15.30
C TRP A 471 -17.65 8.88 -16.12
N THR A 472 -16.39 8.61 -16.46
CA THR A 472 -15.56 9.52 -17.26
C THR A 472 -16.19 9.81 -18.63
N SER A 473 -16.72 8.78 -19.29
CA SER A 473 -17.45 8.92 -20.55
C SER A 473 -18.72 9.76 -20.39
N ALA A 474 -19.50 9.51 -19.32
CA ALA A 474 -20.73 10.24 -19.05
C ALA A 474 -20.48 11.73 -18.79
N VAL A 475 -19.46 12.07 -18.00
CA VAL A 475 -19.08 13.46 -17.73
C VAL A 475 -18.59 14.16 -19.00
N LYS A 476 -17.80 13.48 -19.83
CA LYS A 476 -17.32 14.02 -21.12
C LYS A 476 -18.48 14.28 -22.11
N SER A 477 -19.55 13.50 -22.05
CA SER A 477 -20.71 13.68 -22.92
C SER A 477 -21.54 14.93 -22.64
N ARG A 478 -21.37 15.52 -21.44
CA ARG A 478 -22.15 16.67 -20.94
C ARG A 478 -23.68 16.46 -21.00
N SER A 479 -24.14 15.21 -20.97
CA SER A 479 -25.55 14.83 -21.02
C SER A 479 -26.03 14.40 -19.63
N ALA A 480 -27.12 15.02 -19.13
CA ALA A 480 -27.72 14.65 -17.86
C ALA A 480 -28.17 13.18 -17.85
N ALA A 481 -28.75 12.70 -18.95
CA ALA A 481 -29.17 11.30 -19.08
C ALA A 481 -27.98 10.33 -19.02
N SER A 482 -26.83 10.69 -19.62
CA SER A 482 -25.62 9.87 -19.53
C SER A 482 -25.07 9.82 -18.11
N VAL A 483 -25.09 10.95 -17.38
CA VAL A 483 -24.68 11.01 -15.98
C VAL A 483 -25.62 10.17 -15.10
N GLU A 484 -26.94 10.27 -15.30
CA GLU A 484 -27.92 9.43 -14.58
C GLU A 484 -27.69 7.94 -14.84
N ASN A 485 -27.47 7.54 -16.08
CA ASN A 485 -27.17 6.15 -16.42
C ASN A 485 -25.88 5.65 -15.75
N ALA A 486 -24.86 6.50 -15.65
CA ALA A 486 -23.61 6.18 -14.96
C ALA A 486 -23.74 6.10 -13.43
N LEU A 487 -24.85 6.57 -12.86
CA LEU A 487 -25.18 6.44 -11.43
C LEU A 487 -26.03 5.20 -11.12
N VAL A 488 -26.53 4.49 -12.13
CA VAL A 488 -27.28 3.24 -11.92
C VAL A 488 -26.33 2.14 -11.47
N SER A 489 -26.56 1.65 -10.24
CA SER A 489 -25.71 0.62 -9.64
C SER A 489 -25.88 -0.73 -10.33
N SER A 490 -24.76 -1.38 -10.62
CA SER A 490 -24.69 -2.76 -11.12
C SER A 490 -23.37 -3.40 -10.69
N TYR A 491 -23.17 -4.68 -11.00
CA TYR A 491 -21.88 -5.33 -10.71
C TYR A 491 -20.69 -4.59 -11.32
N LEU A 492 -20.76 -4.20 -12.59
CA LEU A 492 -19.69 -3.47 -13.29
C LEU A 492 -19.70 -1.96 -13.02
N ASN A 493 -20.71 -1.47 -12.31
CA ASN A 493 -20.85 -0.07 -11.95
C ASN A 493 -21.27 0.09 -10.48
N PRO A 494 -20.37 -0.24 -9.52
CA PRO A 494 -20.67 -0.07 -8.11
C PRO A 494 -20.88 1.39 -7.72
N SER A 495 -21.83 1.63 -6.82
CA SER A 495 -22.14 2.97 -6.29
C SER A 495 -20.96 3.59 -5.55
N SER A 496 -20.83 4.91 -5.62
CA SER A 496 -19.77 5.68 -4.98
C SER A 496 -20.33 6.98 -4.39
N SER A 497 -20.02 7.25 -3.13
CA SER A 497 -20.37 8.53 -2.48
C SER A 497 -19.85 9.71 -3.28
N GLU A 498 -18.60 9.68 -3.73
CA GLU A 498 -17.98 10.77 -4.49
C GLU A 498 -18.74 11.11 -5.78
N ARG A 499 -19.22 10.09 -6.49
CA ARG A 499 -19.99 10.31 -7.73
C ARG A 499 -21.35 10.94 -7.47
N TYR A 500 -22.03 10.56 -6.39
CA TYR A 500 -23.26 11.21 -5.99
C TYR A 500 -23.03 12.69 -5.66
N LEU A 501 -21.98 13.02 -4.93
CA LEU A 501 -21.62 14.41 -4.61
C LEU A 501 -21.34 15.23 -5.87
N ILE A 502 -20.53 14.71 -6.79
CA ILE A 502 -20.20 15.39 -8.05
C ILE A 502 -21.48 15.57 -8.90
N ALA A 503 -22.33 14.55 -8.99
CA ALA A 503 -23.58 14.62 -9.74
C ALA A 503 -24.53 15.69 -9.18
N VAL A 504 -24.72 15.73 -7.86
CA VAL A 504 -25.57 16.74 -7.20
C VAL A 504 -25.11 18.15 -7.53
N ARG A 505 -23.81 18.43 -7.37
CA ARG A 505 -23.22 19.74 -7.71
C ARG A 505 -23.39 20.09 -9.18
N THR A 506 -23.19 19.11 -10.05
CA THR A 506 -23.32 19.29 -11.51
C THR A 506 -24.76 19.59 -11.91
N PHE A 507 -25.73 18.86 -11.36
CA PHE A 507 -27.15 19.08 -11.65
C PHE A 507 -27.64 20.41 -11.06
N GLU A 508 -27.25 20.77 -9.84
CA GLU A 508 -27.60 22.06 -9.23
C GLU A 508 -27.06 23.22 -10.07
N SER A 509 -25.77 23.20 -10.43
CA SER A 509 -25.15 24.24 -11.26
C SER A 509 -25.75 24.33 -12.66
N SER A 510 -26.29 23.21 -13.18
CA SER A 510 -27.00 23.14 -14.46
C SER A 510 -28.48 23.47 -14.35
N LYS A 511 -28.98 23.87 -13.18
CA LYS A 511 -30.38 24.16 -12.89
C LYS A 511 -31.33 22.96 -13.08
N LEU A 512 -30.82 21.76 -12.96
CA LEU A 512 -31.57 20.50 -13.01
C LEU A 512 -31.98 20.09 -11.58
N PHE A 513 -32.75 20.96 -10.92
CA PHE A 513 -33.03 20.90 -9.48
C PHE A 513 -33.69 19.58 -9.04
N ASN A 514 -34.59 19.02 -9.83
CA ASN A 514 -35.22 17.74 -9.51
C ASN A 514 -34.22 16.58 -9.48
N LEU A 515 -33.21 16.59 -10.38
CA LEU A 515 -32.15 15.60 -10.39
C LEU A 515 -31.16 15.82 -9.23
N ALA A 516 -30.80 17.07 -8.94
CA ALA A 516 -29.96 17.41 -7.80
C ALA A 516 -30.61 16.89 -6.50
N HIS A 517 -31.88 17.16 -6.27
CA HIS A 517 -32.64 16.70 -5.11
C HIS A 517 -32.71 15.17 -5.03
N LYS A 518 -33.10 14.51 -6.15
CA LYS A 518 -33.15 13.04 -6.23
C LYS A 518 -31.83 12.41 -5.77
N TYR A 519 -30.70 12.88 -6.33
CA TYR A 519 -29.39 12.27 -6.05
C TYR A 519 -28.78 12.71 -4.72
N ALA A 520 -29.14 13.86 -4.17
CA ALA A 520 -28.79 14.23 -2.80
C ALA A 520 -29.46 13.26 -1.80
N LEU A 521 -30.74 12.95 -1.97
CA LEU A 521 -31.43 11.95 -1.15
C LEU A 521 -30.85 10.53 -1.33
N VAL A 522 -30.47 10.15 -2.54
CA VAL A 522 -29.77 8.88 -2.76
C VAL A 522 -28.42 8.85 -2.07
N GLY A 523 -27.65 9.94 -2.13
CA GLY A 523 -26.33 10.06 -1.50
C GLY A 523 -26.36 9.88 0.02
N VAL A 524 -27.29 10.56 0.72
CA VAL A 524 -27.42 10.44 2.18
C VAL A 524 -27.94 9.05 2.61
N ARG A 525 -28.79 8.41 1.81
CA ARG A 525 -29.25 7.04 2.06
C ARG A 525 -28.14 6.01 1.82
N PHE A 526 -27.32 6.24 0.81
CA PHE A 526 -26.21 5.35 0.46
C PHE A 526 -25.12 5.37 1.52
N ASN A 527 -24.72 6.56 1.99
CA ASN A 527 -23.70 6.72 3.03
C ASN A 527 -24.09 7.78 4.05
N PRO A 528 -24.86 7.41 5.09
CA PRO A 528 -25.31 8.35 6.13
C PRO A 528 -24.17 8.87 7.03
N GLU A 529 -22.98 8.23 6.99
CA GLU A 529 -21.78 8.68 7.69
C GLU A 529 -20.94 9.67 6.87
N ASN A 530 -21.31 9.94 5.63
CA ASN A 530 -20.61 10.90 4.78
C ASN A 530 -21.12 12.33 4.99
N PHE A 531 -20.31 13.15 5.66
CA PHE A 531 -20.63 14.57 5.90
C PHE A 531 -20.95 15.34 4.61
N GLY A 532 -20.21 15.06 3.53
CA GLY A 532 -20.42 15.73 2.24
C GLY A 532 -21.81 15.49 1.66
N ALA A 533 -22.37 14.28 1.84
CA ALA A 533 -23.72 13.98 1.37
C ALA A 533 -24.78 14.84 2.07
N TRP A 534 -24.68 15.01 3.37
CA TRP A 534 -25.57 15.89 4.14
C TRP A 534 -25.37 17.36 3.80
N LEU A 535 -24.12 17.78 3.56
CA LEU A 535 -23.81 19.15 3.13
C LEU A 535 -24.44 19.46 1.77
N GLU A 536 -24.37 18.54 0.80
CA GLU A 536 -25.01 18.73 -0.50
C GLU A 536 -26.54 18.81 -0.35
N LEU A 537 -27.16 17.92 0.45
CA LEU A 537 -28.60 17.97 0.69
C LEU A 537 -29.01 19.29 1.38
N TYR A 538 -28.22 19.84 2.30
CA TYR A 538 -28.46 21.14 2.90
C TYR A 538 -28.35 22.29 1.90
N SER A 539 -27.40 22.21 0.97
CA SER A 539 -26.97 23.34 0.13
C SER A 539 -27.81 23.53 -1.14
N ILE A 540 -28.46 22.48 -1.64
CA ILE A 540 -29.25 22.57 -2.89
C ILE A 540 -30.54 23.36 -2.67
N SER A 541 -30.94 24.11 -3.70
CA SER A 541 -32.10 25.01 -3.66
C SER A 541 -33.45 24.27 -3.55
N SER A 542 -33.51 23.03 -4.00
CA SER A 542 -34.71 22.20 -4.05
C SER A 542 -35.01 21.41 -2.77
N SER A 543 -34.13 21.46 -1.76
CA SER A 543 -34.37 20.82 -0.47
C SER A 543 -35.45 21.53 0.34
N THR A 544 -36.34 20.76 0.93
CA THR A 544 -37.36 21.25 1.87
C THR A 544 -36.72 21.69 3.19
N GLU A 545 -37.41 22.55 3.94
CA GLU A 545 -36.90 22.97 5.26
C GLU A 545 -36.72 21.79 6.22
N ALA A 546 -37.58 20.79 6.17
CA ALA A 546 -37.44 19.57 6.98
C ALA A 546 -36.16 18.78 6.62
N GLU A 547 -35.86 18.67 5.35
CA GLU A 547 -34.62 18.02 4.87
C GLU A 547 -33.36 18.80 5.26
N LYS A 548 -33.41 20.14 5.17
CA LYS A 548 -32.31 21.00 5.64
C LYS A 548 -32.09 20.89 7.15
N GLU A 549 -33.15 20.83 7.96
CA GLU A 549 -33.02 20.60 9.39
C GLU A 549 -32.43 19.22 9.69
N GLU A 550 -32.85 18.17 8.98
CA GLU A 550 -32.29 16.85 9.13
C GLU A 550 -30.81 16.83 8.74
N ALA A 551 -30.44 17.47 7.62
CA ALA A 551 -29.07 17.61 7.17
C ALA A 551 -28.21 18.34 8.23
N LEU A 552 -28.68 19.45 8.78
CA LEU A 552 -27.97 20.16 9.85
C LEU A 552 -27.77 19.31 11.11
N ARG A 553 -28.77 18.54 11.53
CA ARG A 553 -28.62 17.61 12.67
C ARG A 553 -27.49 16.59 12.41
N ASN A 554 -27.48 16.00 11.22
CA ASN A 554 -26.44 15.03 10.87
C ASN A 554 -25.07 15.66 10.66
N MET A 555 -24.98 16.83 10.04
CA MET A 555 -23.72 17.57 9.91
C MET A 555 -23.09 17.87 11.28
N ARG A 556 -23.88 18.31 12.26
CA ARG A 556 -23.41 18.53 13.64
C ARG A 556 -22.99 17.23 14.33
N ARG A 557 -23.70 16.12 14.08
CA ARG A 557 -23.33 14.80 14.60
C ARG A 557 -21.97 14.35 14.04
N LEU A 558 -21.76 14.55 12.73
CA LEU A 558 -20.58 14.09 12.00
C LEU A 558 -19.37 15.02 12.15
N ASP A 559 -19.58 16.29 12.49
CA ASP A 559 -18.51 17.28 12.65
C ASP A 559 -18.80 18.25 13.81
N PRO A 560 -18.74 17.76 15.06
CA PRO A 560 -19.25 18.49 16.23
C PRO A 560 -18.48 19.78 16.56
N PHE A 561 -17.23 19.91 16.11
CA PHE A 561 -16.38 21.08 16.37
C PHE A 561 -16.32 22.06 15.21
N ASN A 562 -17.12 21.88 14.16
CA ASN A 562 -17.09 22.73 12.98
C ASN A 562 -17.98 23.98 13.20
N ALA A 563 -17.33 25.12 13.44
CA ALA A 563 -18.01 26.41 13.65
C ALA A 563 -18.67 26.99 12.36
N GLU A 564 -18.36 26.44 11.18
CA GLU A 564 -18.99 26.88 9.92
C GLU A 564 -20.38 26.28 9.71
N ILE A 565 -20.79 25.28 10.50
CA ILE A 565 -22.15 24.73 10.45
C ILE A 565 -23.09 25.75 11.12
N PRO A 566 -24.13 26.25 10.42
CA PRO A 566 -25.03 27.24 10.96
C PRO A 566 -25.56 26.87 12.34
N ALA A 567 -25.56 27.85 13.27
CA ALA A 567 -26.34 27.74 14.49
C ALA A 567 -27.83 27.74 14.11
N LYS A 568 -28.67 27.12 14.95
CA LYS A 568 -30.13 27.11 14.71
C LYS A 568 -30.68 28.49 14.48
#